data_5e662486c7a7658dfd7285221ee58507
#
_entry.id   5e662486c7a7658dfd7285221ee58507
#
_cell.length_a   1.000
_cell.length_b   1.000
_cell.length_c   1.000
_cell.angle_alpha   90.00
_cell.angle_beta   90.00
_cell.angle_gamma   90.00
#
_symmetry.space_group_name_H-M   'P 1'
#
loop_
_entity.id
_entity.type
_entity.pdbx_description
1 polymer ?
#
loop_
_entity_poly.entity_id
_entity_poly.type
_entity_poly.pdbx_seq_one_letter_code
_entity_poly.pdbx_strand_id
1 'polypeptide(L)'
;MILSPDVQRTAQEEIDRVCPDRLVTFSDRKDLPYIESVLMEVTRYHPIVPMGVPHRLDEDDVFEGHRIPKGSIIIPNVWCVGI
;
A
#
# COMPACT_ATOMS: atom_id res chain seq x y z
N MET A 1 -5.88 8.63 -11.91
CA MET A 1 -6.56 8.18 -13.12
C MET A 1 -7.17 9.32 -13.92
N ILE A 2 -8.06 10.15 -13.34
CA ILE A 2 -8.68 11.28 -14.07
C ILE A 2 -7.65 12.25 -14.65
N LEU A 3 -6.60 12.58 -13.88
CA LEU A 3 -5.51 13.47 -14.32
C LEU A 3 -4.46 12.79 -15.20
N SER A 4 -4.53 11.47 -15.37
CA SER A 4 -3.57 10.67 -16.12
C SER A 4 -4.30 9.60 -16.94
N PRO A 5 -4.97 10.00 -18.03
CA PRO A 5 -5.79 9.08 -18.85
C PRO A 5 -4.95 7.99 -19.53
N ASP A 6 -3.68 8.26 -19.80
CA ASP A 6 -2.77 7.26 -20.41
C ASP A 6 -2.48 6.10 -19.44
N VAL A 7 -2.32 6.39 -18.15
CA VAL A 7 -2.16 5.37 -17.11
C VAL A 7 -3.40 4.47 -17.03
N GLN A 8 -4.57 5.08 -17.09
CA GLN A 8 -5.84 4.34 -17.08
C GLN A 8 -5.96 3.43 -18.32
N ARG A 9 -5.65 3.96 -19.50
CA ARG A 9 -5.70 3.18 -20.75
C ARG A 9 -4.74 1.99 -20.71
N THR A 10 -3.50 2.20 -20.32
CA THR A 10 -2.50 1.13 -20.23
C THR A 10 -2.92 0.05 -19.21
N ALA A 11 -3.47 0.45 -18.07
CA ALA A 11 -4.01 -0.47 -17.08
C ALA A 11 -5.17 -1.31 -17.64
N GLN A 12 -6.05 -0.68 -18.38
CA GLN A 12 -7.21 -1.32 -19.01
C GLN A 12 -6.79 -2.32 -20.09
N GLU A 13 -5.82 -1.94 -20.95
CA GLU A 13 -5.23 -2.83 -21.96
C GLU A 13 -4.59 -4.08 -21.32
N GLU A 14 -3.94 -3.95 -20.17
CA GLU A 14 -3.38 -5.09 -19.45
C GLU A 14 -4.48 -6.03 -18.93
N ILE A 15 -5.55 -5.49 -18.35
CA ILE A 15 -6.70 -6.27 -17.88
C ILE A 15 -7.37 -6.99 -19.05
N ASP A 16 -7.64 -6.31 -20.14
CA ASP A 16 -8.34 -6.87 -21.31
C ASP A 16 -7.51 -7.98 -21.97
N ARG A 17 -6.19 -7.88 -21.91
CA ARG A 17 -5.29 -8.93 -22.39
C ARG A 17 -5.31 -10.18 -21.54
N VAL A 18 -5.35 -10.04 -20.22
CA VAL A 18 -5.29 -11.17 -19.25
C VAL A 18 -6.67 -11.77 -18.99
N CYS A 19 -7.71 -10.95 -18.96
CA CYS A 19 -9.08 -11.33 -18.62
C CYS A 19 -10.10 -10.73 -19.60
N PRO A 20 -10.10 -11.16 -20.90
CA PRO A 20 -10.93 -10.53 -21.93
C PRO A 20 -12.43 -10.68 -21.70
N ASP A 21 -12.87 -11.79 -21.09
CA ASP A 21 -14.30 -12.16 -21.00
C ASP A 21 -14.80 -12.37 -19.57
N ARG A 22 -14.02 -11.99 -18.56
CA ARG A 22 -14.36 -12.18 -17.14
C ARG A 22 -13.80 -11.09 -16.24
N LEU A 23 -14.31 -11.01 -15.03
CA LEU A 23 -13.73 -10.14 -14.01
C LEU A 23 -12.38 -10.68 -13.50
N VAL A 24 -11.52 -9.75 -13.14
CA VAL A 24 -10.21 -10.03 -12.53
C VAL A 24 -10.39 -10.66 -11.16
N THR A 25 -9.59 -11.66 -10.85
CA THR A 25 -9.52 -12.33 -9.55
C THR A 25 -8.14 -12.17 -8.92
N PHE A 26 -8.00 -12.48 -7.63
CA PHE A 26 -6.69 -12.42 -6.95
C PHE A 26 -5.62 -13.33 -7.57
N SER A 27 -6.02 -14.43 -8.19
CA SER A 27 -5.08 -15.34 -8.87
C SER A 27 -4.44 -14.73 -10.11
N ASP A 28 -5.08 -13.74 -10.73
CA ASP A 28 -4.56 -13.04 -11.92
C ASP A 28 -3.49 -11.99 -11.59
N ARG A 29 -3.35 -11.63 -10.33
CA ARG A 29 -2.45 -10.56 -9.85
C ARG A 29 -1.00 -10.70 -10.36
N LYS A 30 -0.49 -11.93 -10.43
CA LYS A 30 0.86 -12.24 -10.94
C LYS A 30 1.05 -11.88 -12.42
N ASP A 31 -0.04 -11.85 -13.18
CA ASP A 31 -0.06 -11.59 -14.63
C ASP A 31 -0.43 -10.13 -14.95
N LEU A 32 -0.59 -9.29 -13.92
CA LEU A 32 -0.97 -7.87 -13.98
C LEU A 32 0.10 -6.94 -13.37
N PRO A 33 1.35 -6.97 -13.85
CA PRO A 33 2.45 -6.20 -13.25
C PRO A 33 2.27 -4.68 -13.33
N TYR A 34 1.62 -4.16 -14.36
CA TYR A 34 1.36 -2.73 -14.48
C TYR A 34 0.30 -2.27 -13.46
N ILE A 35 -0.78 -3.02 -13.33
CA ILE A 35 -1.80 -2.78 -12.30
C ILE A 35 -1.18 -2.82 -10.90
N GLU A 36 -0.31 -3.77 -10.62
CA GLU A 36 0.40 -3.86 -9.35
C GLU A 36 1.27 -2.60 -9.10
N SER A 37 1.98 -2.15 -10.11
CA SER A 37 2.78 -0.91 -10.02
C SER A 37 1.94 0.33 -9.78
N VAL A 38 0.78 0.43 -10.42
CA VAL A 38 -0.18 1.54 -10.20
C VAL A 38 -0.72 1.51 -8.77
N LEU A 39 -1.07 0.34 -8.25
CA LEU A 39 -1.55 0.19 -6.87
C LEU A 39 -0.48 0.59 -5.85
N MET A 40 0.76 0.15 -6.05
CA MET A 40 1.88 0.54 -5.20
C MET A 40 2.11 2.05 -5.22
N GLU A 41 2.09 2.69 -6.41
CA GLU A 41 2.31 4.12 -6.55
C GLU A 41 1.17 4.94 -5.93
N VAL A 42 -0.08 4.53 -6.10
CA VAL A 42 -1.23 5.19 -5.45
C VAL A 42 -1.11 5.13 -3.93
N THR A 43 -0.74 3.97 -3.39
CA THR A 43 -0.56 3.78 -1.94
C THR A 43 0.63 4.59 -1.42
N ARG A 44 1.71 4.68 -2.18
CA ARG A 44 2.87 5.51 -1.85
C ARG A 44 2.53 6.99 -1.84
N TYR A 45 1.89 7.47 -2.91
CA TYR A 45 1.58 8.90 -3.11
C TYR A 45 0.54 9.42 -2.14
N HIS A 46 -0.47 8.62 -1.84
CA HIS A 46 -1.55 9.00 -0.94
C HIS A 46 -1.95 7.83 -0.01
N PRO A 47 -1.19 7.59 1.06
CA PRO A 47 -1.52 6.52 1.99
C PRO A 47 -2.90 6.74 2.63
N ILE A 48 -3.69 5.68 2.68
CA ILE A 48 -5.07 5.70 3.19
C ILE A 48 -5.11 6.12 4.66
N VAL A 49 -4.12 5.67 5.44
CA VAL A 49 -3.98 6.01 6.86
C VAL A 49 -2.57 6.58 7.09
N PRO A 50 -2.37 7.89 6.84
CA PRO A 50 -1.04 8.49 6.85
C PRO A 50 -0.33 8.44 8.21
N MET A 51 -1.08 8.44 9.30
CA MET A 51 -0.55 8.30 10.67
C MET A 51 -0.57 6.85 11.18
N GLY A 52 -0.93 5.89 10.32
CA GLY A 52 -1.08 4.51 10.72
C GLY A 52 -2.17 4.29 11.76
N VAL A 53 -2.26 3.06 12.27
CA VAL A 53 -3.12 2.73 13.40
C VAL A 53 -2.26 2.71 14.65
N PRO A 54 -2.61 3.45 15.72
CA PRO A 54 -1.85 3.42 16.96
C PRO A 54 -1.81 2.01 17.57
N HIS A 55 -0.62 1.59 17.97
CA HIS A 55 -0.37 0.31 18.64
C HIS A 55 0.00 0.55 20.09
N ARG A 56 -0.43 -0.32 20.98
CA ARG A 56 -0.04 -0.29 22.37
C ARG A 56 0.95 -1.43 22.66
N LEU A 57 2.02 -1.10 23.37
CA LEU A 57 3.01 -2.08 23.79
C LEU A 57 2.48 -2.92 24.95
N ASP A 58 2.48 -4.24 24.82
CA ASP A 58 1.95 -5.16 25.84
C ASP A 58 2.97 -5.52 26.91
N GLU A 59 4.26 -5.32 26.65
CA GLU A 59 5.36 -5.55 27.58
C GLU A 59 6.46 -4.50 27.36
N ASP A 60 7.44 -4.43 28.29
CA ASP A 60 8.61 -3.56 28.12
C ASP A 60 9.45 -4.04 26.94
N ASP A 61 9.95 -3.11 26.15
CA ASP A 61 10.80 -3.39 25.00
C ASP A 61 12.01 -2.45 24.97
N VAL A 62 13.02 -2.79 24.15
CA VAL A 62 14.21 -1.97 23.93
C VAL A 62 14.44 -1.80 22.43
N PHE A 63 14.47 -0.57 21.97
CA PHE A 63 14.80 -0.23 20.58
C PHE A 63 16.03 0.68 20.54
N GLU A 64 17.06 0.26 19.80
CA GLU A 64 18.34 0.99 19.66
C GLU A 64 18.95 1.44 20.99
N GLY A 65 18.85 0.62 22.06
CA GLY A 65 19.35 0.90 23.40
C GLY A 65 18.42 1.78 24.25
N HIS A 66 17.29 2.23 23.72
CA HIS A 66 16.29 3.02 24.45
C HIS A 66 15.16 2.13 24.94
N ARG A 67 14.88 2.21 26.26
CA ARG A 67 13.77 1.47 26.87
C ARG A 67 12.43 2.10 26.47
N ILE A 68 11.51 1.27 26.00
CA ILE A 68 10.13 1.63 25.73
C ILE A 68 9.25 0.91 26.76
N PRO A 69 8.62 1.64 27.70
CA PRO A 69 7.82 1.02 28.75
C PRO A 69 6.56 0.34 28.19
N LYS A 70 6.12 -0.72 28.86
CA LYS A 70 4.79 -1.31 28.69
C LYS A 70 3.69 -0.23 28.74
N GLY A 71 2.72 -0.33 27.84
CA GLY A 71 1.60 0.60 27.74
C GLY A 71 1.88 1.81 26.86
N SER A 72 3.13 1.99 26.35
CA SER A 72 3.47 3.04 25.41
C SER A 72 2.64 2.93 24.13
N ILE A 73 2.18 4.07 23.63
CA ILE A 73 1.47 4.15 22.35
C ILE A 73 2.49 4.40 21.25
N ILE A 74 2.55 3.50 20.30
CA ILE A 74 3.40 3.61 19.10
C ILE A 74 2.54 4.06 17.93
N ILE A 75 2.90 5.19 17.34
CA ILE A 75 2.19 5.77 16.18
C ILE A 75 3.12 5.70 14.97
N PRO A 76 2.86 4.81 13.99
CA PRO A 76 3.68 4.73 12.78
C PRO A 76 3.40 5.93 11.87
N ASN A 77 4.43 6.70 11.52
CA ASN A 77 4.31 7.80 10.57
C ASN A 77 4.45 7.27 9.13
N VAL A 78 3.40 6.64 8.62
CA VAL A 78 3.37 6.03 7.28
C VAL A 78 3.57 7.07 6.17
N TRP A 79 3.15 8.32 6.39
CA TRP A 79 3.36 9.42 5.44
C TRP A 79 4.84 9.64 5.13
N CYS A 80 5.70 9.66 6.14
CA CYS A 80 7.14 9.87 5.94
C CYS A 80 7.87 8.66 5.35
N VAL A 81 7.34 7.46 5.55
CA VAL A 81 7.97 6.21 5.06
C VAL A 81 7.71 5.99 3.57
N GLY A 82 6.59 6.50 3.05
CA GLY A 82 6.19 6.34 1.65
C GLY A 82 6.76 7.35 0.66
N ILE A 83 7.52 8.31 1.15
CA ILE A 83 8.08 9.38 0.29
C ILE A 83 9.43 8.97 -0.31
#